data_e5ee4d9cb68796f61f5f042d3451c01b
#
_entry.id   e5ee4d9cb68796f61f5f042d3451c01b
#
_cell.length_a   1.000
_cell.length_b   1.000
_cell.length_c   1.000
_cell.angle_alpha   90.00
_cell.angle_beta   90.00
_cell.angle_gamma   90.00
#
_symmetry.space_group_name_H-M   'P 1'
#
loop_
_entity.id
_entity.type
_entity.pdbx_description
1 polymer ?
#
loop_
_entity_poly.entity_id
_entity_poly.type
_entity_poly.pdbx_seq_one_letter_code
_entity_poly.pdbx_strand_id
1 'polypeptide(L)'
;MRNGKYDVLSPLYSGEPVNEAEVLGAAVWLWMHSPLHRDAPLHTLPDLLLPVIKHRQYVVATEQGRPVFFMSQAWLSPEAEARFLTQPAILMPQSDWNSGDRMWVCDWVAPFGHTPDMSRLVRQDIFPRLCWRSLYHRGQQTGLRVMNFRGAQLSREEARQWRVQHPLAVDVPER
;
A
#
# COMPACT_ATOMS: atom_id res chain seq x y z
N MET A 1 16.48 -0.43 6.80
CA MET A 1 16.68 -1.89 7.08
C MET A 1 17.24 -2.58 5.83
N ARG A 2 18.23 -3.47 5.97
CA ARG A 2 18.77 -4.24 4.83
C ARG A 2 18.17 -5.64 4.80
N ASN A 3 17.65 -6.06 3.64
CA ASN A 3 17.10 -7.39 3.42
C ASN A 3 17.70 -7.98 2.12
N GLY A 4 18.67 -8.88 2.26
CA GLY A 4 19.43 -9.42 1.15
C GLY A 4 20.13 -8.32 0.34
N LYS A 5 19.76 -8.19 -0.93
CA LYS A 5 20.29 -7.17 -1.85
C LYS A 5 19.53 -5.83 -1.82
N TYR A 6 18.47 -5.75 -1.02
CA TYR A 6 17.61 -4.57 -0.95
C TYR A 6 17.90 -3.73 0.30
N ASP A 7 17.97 -2.42 0.11
CA ASP A 7 17.85 -1.46 1.20
C ASP A 7 16.37 -1.04 1.29
N VAL A 8 15.76 -1.27 2.45
CA VAL A 8 14.32 -1.12 2.66
C VAL A 8 14.07 -0.01 3.67
N LEU A 9 13.27 0.96 3.30
CA LEU A 9 12.76 2.04 4.14
C LEU A 9 11.28 1.78 4.43
N SER A 10 10.95 1.55 5.71
CA SER A 10 9.60 1.34 6.22
C SER A 10 9.43 2.08 7.54
N PRO A 11 9.27 3.42 7.52
CA PRO A 11 9.48 4.26 8.70
C PRO A 11 8.44 4.06 9.80
N LEU A 12 7.22 3.64 9.46
CA LEU A 12 6.20 3.31 10.47
C LEU A 12 6.66 2.17 11.39
N TYR A 13 7.47 1.25 10.88
CA TYR A 13 7.90 0.04 11.58
C TYR A 13 9.35 0.11 12.09
N SER A 14 10.22 0.82 11.38
CA SER A 14 11.64 0.93 11.73
C SER A 14 12.01 2.20 12.50
N GLY A 15 11.11 3.21 12.52
CA GLY A 15 11.38 4.50 13.18
C GLY A 15 12.47 5.34 12.51
N GLU A 16 12.92 4.98 11.32
CA GLU A 16 14.00 5.67 10.59
C GLU A 16 13.63 7.11 10.25
N PRO A 17 14.60 8.05 10.28
CA PRO A 17 14.37 9.40 9.79
C PRO A 17 14.02 9.37 8.30
N VAL A 18 13.14 10.27 7.89
CA VAL A 18 12.58 10.33 6.55
C VAL A 18 12.88 11.68 5.92
N ASN A 19 13.36 11.64 4.68
CA ASN A 19 13.35 12.79 3.80
C ASN A 19 12.14 12.64 2.85
N GLU A 20 11.09 13.43 3.09
CA GLU A 20 9.84 13.37 2.31
C GLU A 20 10.07 13.59 0.80
N ALA A 21 10.99 14.48 0.43
CA ALA A 21 11.30 14.77 -0.96
C ALA A 21 11.97 13.59 -1.68
N GLU A 22 12.86 12.87 -0.98
CA GLU A 22 13.49 11.64 -1.51
C GLU A 22 12.46 10.54 -1.73
N VAL A 23 11.57 10.34 -0.77
CA VAL A 23 10.50 9.34 -0.85
C VAL A 23 9.53 9.69 -1.97
N LEU A 24 9.12 10.96 -2.07
CA LEU A 24 8.27 11.43 -3.16
C LEU A 24 8.96 11.20 -4.51
N GLY A 25 10.24 11.55 -4.62
CA GLY A 25 11.04 11.32 -5.82
C GLY A 25 11.11 9.85 -6.22
N ALA A 26 11.33 8.94 -5.26
CA ALA A 26 11.36 7.50 -5.49
C ALA A 26 9.99 6.95 -5.94
N ALA A 27 8.89 7.40 -5.29
CA ALA A 27 7.54 7.00 -5.65
C ALA A 27 7.18 7.47 -7.07
N VAL A 28 7.44 8.73 -7.40
CA VAL A 28 7.17 9.29 -8.74
C VAL A 28 8.03 8.60 -9.80
N TRP A 29 9.31 8.36 -9.51
CA TRP A 29 10.18 7.59 -10.40
C TRP A 29 9.58 6.23 -10.75
N LEU A 30 9.08 5.49 -9.75
CA LEU A 30 8.46 4.18 -9.96
C LEU A 30 7.12 4.29 -10.70
N TRP A 31 6.32 5.31 -10.41
CA TRP A 31 5.06 5.58 -11.10
C TRP A 31 5.27 5.81 -12.60
N MET A 32 6.33 6.55 -12.99
CA MET A 32 6.68 6.77 -14.41
C MET A 32 6.93 5.46 -15.18
N HIS A 33 7.35 4.39 -14.49
CA HIS A 33 7.60 3.07 -15.07
C HIS A 33 6.42 2.08 -14.90
N SER A 34 5.34 2.50 -14.25
CA SER A 34 4.16 1.69 -14.01
C SER A 34 3.07 2.00 -15.04
N PRO A 35 2.59 1.02 -15.82
CA PRO A 35 1.50 1.24 -16.77
C PRO A 35 0.22 1.79 -16.13
N LEU A 36 0.01 1.51 -14.85
CA LEU A 36 -1.17 1.97 -14.11
C LEU A 36 -1.06 3.44 -13.67
N HIS A 37 0.16 3.94 -13.43
CA HIS A 37 0.38 5.23 -12.77
C HIS A 37 1.04 6.29 -13.67
N ARG A 38 1.73 5.89 -14.75
CA ARG A 38 2.56 6.79 -15.56
C ARG A 38 1.80 7.96 -16.19
N ASP A 39 0.51 7.79 -16.40
CA ASP A 39 -0.35 8.81 -17.00
C ASP A 39 -1.10 9.65 -15.93
N ALA A 40 -0.76 9.48 -14.64
CA ALA A 40 -1.35 10.28 -13.57
C ALA A 40 -0.96 11.75 -13.72
N PRO A 41 -1.92 12.68 -13.69
CA PRO A 41 -1.63 14.09 -13.77
C PRO A 41 -0.80 14.58 -12.57
N LEU A 42 0.20 15.42 -12.81
CA LEU A 42 1.13 15.89 -11.78
C LEU A 42 0.42 16.56 -10.59
N HIS A 43 -0.69 17.26 -10.86
CA HIS A 43 -1.46 17.95 -9.82
C HIS A 43 -2.18 16.99 -8.84
N THR A 44 -2.24 15.69 -9.15
CA THR A 44 -2.85 14.67 -8.25
C THR A 44 -1.88 14.13 -7.19
N LEU A 45 -0.57 14.32 -7.38
CA LEU A 45 0.45 13.77 -6.48
C LEU A 45 0.34 14.28 -5.03
N PRO A 46 0.02 15.55 -4.77
CA PRO A 46 -0.18 16.05 -3.41
C PRO A 46 -1.30 15.32 -2.66
N ASP A 47 -2.36 14.91 -3.34
CA ASP A 47 -3.50 14.25 -2.71
C ASP A 47 -3.34 12.74 -2.59
N LEU A 48 -2.56 12.12 -3.46
CA LEU A 48 -2.37 10.67 -3.50
C LEU A 48 -1.11 10.21 -2.75
N LEU A 49 0.01 10.94 -2.83
CA LEU A 49 1.28 10.52 -2.26
C LEU A 49 1.64 11.23 -0.97
N LEU A 50 1.40 12.53 -0.83
CA LEU A 50 1.80 13.24 0.38
C LEU A 50 1.10 12.75 1.65
N PRO A 51 -0.21 12.39 1.67
CA PRO A 51 -0.82 11.86 2.88
C PRO A 51 -0.10 10.62 3.42
N VAL A 52 0.16 9.63 2.58
CA VAL A 52 0.83 8.40 3.00
C VAL A 52 2.29 8.64 3.40
N ILE A 53 2.98 9.59 2.76
CA ILE A 53 4.36 9.97 3.11
C ILE A 53 4.38 10.66 4.48
N LYS A 54 3.50 11.63 4.73
CA LYS A 54 3.41 12.35 6.00
C LYS A 54 3.02 11.44 7.16
N HIS A 55 2.12 10.49 6.93
CA HIS A 55 1.75 9.48 7.92
C HIS A 55 2.77 8.35 8.05
N ARG A 56 3.86 8.36 7.25
CA ARG A 56 4.89 7.30 7.21
C ARG A 56 4.32 5.93 6.81
N GLN A 57 3.22 5.92 6.09
CA GLN A 57 2.46 4.74 5.68
C GLN A 57 2.92 4.22 4.31
N TYR A 58 4.20 3.88 4.19
CA TYR A 58 4.78 3.37 2.95
C TYR A 58 5.97 2.46 3.19
N VAL A 59 6.33 1.74 2.14
CA VAL A 59 7.57 0.98 2.02
C VAL A 59 8.24 1.34 0.71
N VAL A 60 9.52 1.71 0.77
CA VAL A 60 10.39 1.86 -0.40
C VAL A 60 11.48 0.81 -0.33
N ALA A 61 11.75 0.10 -1.42
CA ALA A 61 12.94 -0.72 -1.54
C ALA A 61 13.81 -0.23 -2.70
N THR A 62 15.12 -0.21 -2.45
CA THR A 62 16.13 0.11 -3.45
C THR A 62 17.08 -1.07 -3.62
N GLU A 63 17.54 -1.28 -4.84
CA GLU A 63 18.61 -2.22 -5.19
C GLU A 63 19.76 -1.42 -5.82
N GLN A 64 20.94 -1.49 -5.18
CA GLN A 64 22.12 -0.71 -5.60
C GLN A 64 21.83 0.80 -5.76
N GLY A 65 21.06 1.37 -4.81
CA GLY A 65 20.68 2.79 -4.82
C GLY A 65 19.55 3.16 -5.77
N ARG A 66 19.05 2.25 -6.59
CA ARG A 66 17.93 2.49 -7.51
C ARG A 66 16.61 2.05 -6.89
N PRO A 67 15.56 2.91 -6.85
CA PRO A 67 14.24 2.49 -6.42
C PRO A 67 13.69 1.39 -7.33
N VAL A 68 13.21 0.29 -6.71
CA VAL A 68 12.65 -0.88 -7.41
C VAL A 68 11.25 -1.24 -6.94
N PHE A 69 10.86 -0.69 -5.78
CA PHE A 69 9.55 -0.95 -5.19
C PHE A 69 9.06 0.23 -4.37
N PHE A 70 7.80 0.54 -4.52
CA PHE A 70 7.02 1.43 -3.65
C PHE A 70 5.68 0.78 -3.32
N MET A 71 5.31 0.83 -2.06
CA MET A 71 4.01 0.43 -1.57
C MET A 71 3.51 1.51 -0.63
N SER A 72 2.25 1.91 -0.78
CA SER A 72 1.56 2.75 0.18
C SER A 72 0.44 1.97 0.88
N GLN A 73 0.15 2.33 2.12
CA GLN A 73 -0.96 1.79 2.88
C GLN A 73 -1.75 2.90 3.57
N ALA A 74 -3.01 2.59 3.86
CA ALA A 74 -3.89 3.42 4.66
C ALA A 74 -4.51 2.58 5.79
N TRP A 75 -4.82 3.24 6.92
CA TRP A 75 -5.53 2.65 8.04
C TRP A 75 -6.90 3.33 8.14
N LEU A 76 -7.92 2.64 7.65
CA LEU A 76 -9.24 3.23 7.39
C LEU A 76 -10.23 2.89 8.50
N SER A 77 -11.07 3.87 8.87
CA SER A 77 -12.32 3.61 9.58
C SER A 77 -13.35 2.95 8.64
N PRO A 78 -14.46 2.39 9.15
CA PRO A 78 -15.53 1.88 8.29
C PRO A 78 -16.05 2.91 7.29
N GLU A 79 -16.21 4.17 7.70
CA GLU A 79 -16.70 5.26 6.85
C GLU A 79 -15.67 5.66 5.79
N ALA A 80 -14.39 5.69 6.15
CA ALA A 80 -13.30 5.95 5.22
C ALA A 80 -13.14 4.80 4.21
N GLU A 81 -13.28 3.53 4.66
CA GLU A 81 -13.28 2.36 3.79
C GLU A 81 -14.44 2.42 2.78
N ALA A 82 -15.64 2.82 3.22
CA ALA A 82 -16.79 2.98 2.33
C ALA A 82 -16.49 4.02 1.23
N ARG A 83 -15.90 5.17 1.58
CA ARG A 83 -15.48 6.18 0.60
C ARG A 83 -14.40 5.66 -0.35
N PHE A 84 -13.36 4.99 0.19
CA PHE A 84 -12.28 4.40 -0.59
C PHE A 84 -12.77 3.39 -1.63
N LEU A 85 -13.81 2.63 -1.31
CA LEU A 85 -14.38 1.62 -2.20
C LEU A 85 -15.38 2.16 -3.22
N THR A 86 -15.96 3.35 -2.98
CA THR A 86 -17.04 3.92 -3.82
C THR A 86 -16.65 5.18 -4.58
N GLN A 87 -15.51 5.79 -4.25
CA GLN A 87 -15.07 7.06 -4.83
C GLN A 87 -13.63 6.96 -5.34
N PRO A 88 -13.22 7.79 -6.31
CA PRO A 88 -11.82 7.91 -6.68
C PRO A 88 -10.95 8.32 -5.48
N ALA A 89 -9.78 7.70 -5.33
CA ALA A 89 -8.86 7.95 -4.20
C ALA A 89 -8.45 9.43 -4.04
N ILE A 90 -8.40 10.18 -5.14
CA ILE A 90 -8.10 11.62 -5.12
C ILE A 90 -9.16 12.45 -4.36
N LEU A 91 -10.36 11.92 -4.17
CA LEU A 91 -11.43 12.59 -3.42
C LEU A 91 -11.43 12.23 -1.93
N MET A 92 -10.51 11.38 -1.48
CA MET A 92 -10.41 11.02 -0.07
C MET A 92 -9.95 12.23 0.76
N PRO A 93 -10.67 12.59 1.85
CA PRO A 93 -10.18 13.56 2.82
C PRO A 93 -8.82 13.12 3.40
N GLN A 94 -7.94 14.06 3.67
CA GLN A 94 -6.63 13.74 4.25
C GLN A 94 -6.73 13.02 5.60
N SER A 95 -7.78 13.31 6.39
CA SER A 95 -8.05 12.64 7.66
C SER A 95 -8.39 11.15 7.51
N ASP A 96 -8.83 10.70 6.34
CA ASP A 96 -9.23 9.31 6.13
C ASP A 96 -8.04 8.36 6.04
N TRP A 97 -6.87 8.84 5.58
CA TRP A 97 -5.70 8.01 5.35
C TRP A 97 -5.15 7.32 6.61
N ASN A 98 -5.47 7.84 7.79
CA ASN A 98 -5.10 7.25 9.07
C ASN A 98 -6.23 7.42 10.09
N SER A 99 -7.39 6.82 9.82
CA SER A 99 -8.64 7.04 10.55
C SER A 99 -9.14 5.84 11.35
N GLY A 100 -8.52 4.66 11.20
CA GLY A 100 -9.00 3.44 11.86
C GLY A 100 -8.01 2.29 11.88
N ASP A 101 -8.54 1.08 11.85
CA ASP A 101 -7.80 -0.17 12.03
C ASP A 101 -7.86 -1.12 10.81
N ARG A 102 -8.53 -0.71 9.74
CA ARG A 102 -8.68 -1.49 8.52
C ARG A 102 -7.54 -1.16 7.56
N MET A 103 -6.53 -2.01 7.55
CA MET A 103 -5.36 -1.80 6.71
C MET A 103 -5.65 -2.10 5.24
N TRP A 104 -5.36 -1.13 4.39
CA TRP A 104 -5.42 -1.23 2.94
C TRP A 104 -4.07 -0.91 2.31
N VAL A 105 -3.61 -1.77 1.41
CA VAL A 105 -2.52 -1.44 0.49
C VAL A 105 -3.14 -0.72 -0.70
N CYS A 106 -2.77 0.55 -0.85
CA CYS A 106 -3.31 1.44 -1.88
C CYS A 106 -2.49 1.37 -3.17
N ASP A 107 -1.15 1.39 -3.05
CA ASP A 107 -0.23 1.24 -4.17
C ASP A 107 0.66 0.02 -3.97
N TRP A 108 0.92 -0.66 -5.06
CA TRP A 108 1.92 -1.72 -5.18
C TRP A 108 2.66 -1.57 -6.50
N VAL A 109 3.80 -0.93 -6.47
CA VAL A 109 4.54 -0.53 -7.67
C VAL A 109 5.90 -1.22 -7.71
N ALA A 110 6.03 -2.23 -8.54
CA ALA A 110 7.26 -3.02 -8.75
C ALA A 110 7.47 -3.25 -10.26
N PRO A 111 7.75 -2.18 -11.03
CA PRO A 111 7.70 -2.23 -12.50
C PRO A 111 8.81 -3.07 -13.14
N PHE A 112 9.83 -3.45 -12.36
CA PHE A 112 11.01 -4.18 -12.85
C PHE A 112 11.02 -5.67 -12.45
N GLY A 113 9.83 -6.24 -12.15
CA GLY A 113 9.70 -7.68 -11.88
C GLY A 113 9.97 -8.10 -10.44
N HIS A 114 10.08 -7.18 -9.50
CA HIS A 114 10.42 -7.46 -8.09
C HIS A 114 9.22 -7.92 -7.23
N THR A 115 8.02 -7.99 -7.78
CA THR A 115 6.80 -8.38 -7.03
C THR A 115 6.95 -9.65 -6.19
N PRO A 116 7.56 -10.76 -6.67
CA PRO A 116 7.68 -11.97 -5.84
C PRO A 116 8.53 -11.76 -4.58
N ASP A 117 9.67 -11.07 -4.72
CA ASP A 117 10.57 -10.77 -3.60
C ASP A 117 9.92 -9.80 -2.62
N MET A 118 9.28 -8.74 -3.14
CA MET A 118 8.59 -7.75 -2.31
C MET A 118 7.37 -8.35 -1.60
N SER A 119 6.64 -9.25 -2.23
CA SER A 119 5.54 -9.97 -1.58
C SER A 119 6.04 -10.83 -0.40
N ARG A 120 7.20 -11.47 -0.55
CA ARG A 120 7.84 -12.22 0.53
C ARG A 120 8.28 -11.29 1.65
N LEU A 121 9.00 -10.21 1.33
CA LEU A 121 9.48 -9.19 2.26
C LEU A 121 8.32 -8.61 3.09
N VAL A 122 7.27 -8.14 2.43
CA VAL A 122 6.11 -7.54 3.11
C VAL A 122 5.44 -8.52 4.06
N ARG A 123 5.22 -9.75 3.63
CA ARG A 123 4.53 -10.76 4.44
C ARG A 123 5.37 -11.33 5.58
N GLN A 124 6.68 -11.45 5.41
CA GLN A 124 7.56 -12.09 6.39
C GLN A 124 8.18 -11.10 7.36
N ASP A 125 8.55 -9.92 6.89
CA ASP A 125 9.40 -9.00 7.64
C ASP A 125 8.69 -7.69 8.00
N ILE A 126 7.86 -7.12 7.10
CA ILE A 126 7.19 -5.84 7.36
C ILE A 126 5.86 -6.04 8.10
N PHE A 127 4.99 -6.94 7.59
CA PHE A 127 3.65 -7.21 8.14
C PHE A 127 3.45 -8.67 8.56
N PRO A 128 4.36 -9.27 9.35
CA PRO A 128 4.29 -10.71 9.65
C PRO A 128 3.02 -11.11 10.41
N ARG A 129 2.43 -10.18 11.17
CA ARG A 129 1.26 -10.41 12.04
C ARG A 129 0.05 -9.55 11.71
N LEU A 130 -0.02 -8.99 10.49
CA LEU A 130 -1.12 -8.15 10.07
C LEU A 130 -1.97 -8.86 9.00
N CYS A 131 -3.25 -8.50 8.98
CA CYS A 131 -4.13 -8.71 7.84
C CYS A 131 -4.32 -7.39 7.10
N TRP A 132 -4.44 -7.45 5.79
CA TRP A 132 -4.71 -6.28 4.98
C TRP A 132 -5.50 -6.63 3.73
N ARG A 133 -6.03 -5.61 3.09
CA ARG A 133 -6.74 -5.70 1.82
C ARG A 133 -6.04 -4.89 0.74
N SER A 134 -6.33 -5.17 -0.50
CA SER A 134 -6.04 -4.30 -1.63
C SER A 134 -7.11 -4.45 -2.70
N LEU A 135 -7.23 -3.45 -3.56
CA LEU A 135 -8.02 -3.57 -4.78
C LEU A 135 -7.21 -4.29 -5.85
N TYR A 136 -7.85 -5.23 -6.52
CA TYR A 136 -7.25 -5.91 -7.67
C TYR A 136 -7.46 -5.08 -8.93
N HIS A 137 -6.38 -4.88 -9.67
CA HIS A 137 -6.37 -4.22 -10.97
C HIS A 137 -5.87 -5.18 -12.04
N ARG A 138 -6.39 -5.08 -13.25
CA ARG A 138 -5.93 -5.86 -14.40
C ARG A 138 -5.78 -4.97 -15.62
N GLY A 139 -4.54 -4.70 -16.03
CA GLY A 139 -4.26 -3.75 -17.09
C GLY A 139 -4.77 -2.36 -16.72
N GLN A 140 -5.66 -1.79 -17.54
CA GLN A 140 -6.29 -0.49 -17.29
C GLN A 140 -7.58 -0.58 -16.46
N GLN A 141 -8.05 -1.79 -16.16
CA GLN A 141 -9.24 -1.99 -15.32
C GLN A 141 -8.85 -1.94 -13.85
N THR A 142 -9.42 -0.99 -13.12
CA THR A 142 -9.16 -0.77 -11.70
C THR A 142 -10.31 -1.21 -10.83
N GLY A 143 -10.03 -1.61 -9.59
CA GLY A 143 -11.04 -1.88 -8.58
C GLY A 143 -11.96 -3.07 -8.86
N LEU A 144 -11.50 -4.09 -9.59
CA LEU A 144 -12.35 -5.21 -10.02
C LEU A 144 -12.85 -6.08 -8.86
N ARG A 145 -12.09 -6.17 -7.78
CA ARG A 145 -12.42 -6.97 -6.59
C ARG A 145 -11.50 -6.64 -5.42
N VAL A 146 -11.94 -6.99 -4.23
CA VAL A 146 -11.12 -6.94 -3.02
C VAL A 146 -10.30 -8.21 -2.89
N MET A 147 -9.02 -8.05 -2.63
CA MET A 147 -8.09 -9.12 -2.30
C MET A 147 -7.73 -9.06 -0.82
N ASN A 148 -7.81 -10.20 -0.14
CA ASN A 148 -7.45 -10.32 1.27
C ASN A 148 -6.08 -10.97 1.43
N PHE A 149 -5.24 -10.41 2.28
CA PHE A 149 -3.88 -10.87 2.55
C PHE A 149 -3.67 -11.08 4.05
N ARG A 150 -2.65 -11.87 4.39
CA ARG A 150 -2.17 -12.06 5.75
C ARG A 150 -0.66 -12.16 5.81
N GLY A 151 -0.10 -11.75 6.91
CA GLY A 151 1.30 -11.95 7.26
C GLY A 151 1.64 -13.44 7.44
N ALA A 152 2.92 -13.75 7.34
CA ALA A 152 3.40 -15.13 7.36
C ALA A 152 3.23 -15.82 8.74
N GLN A 153 3.18 -15.03 9.82
CA GLN A 153 3.01 -15.53 11.19
C GLN A 153 1.55 -15.69 11.64
N LEU A 154 0.59 -15.26 10.82
CA LEU A 154 -0.83 -15.48 11.09
C LEU A 154 -1.29 -16.82 10.51
N SER A 155 -2.09 -17.56 11.27
CA SER A 155 -2.82 -18.72 10.79
C SER A 155 -3.95 -18.32 9.84
N ARG A 156 -4.50 -19.29 9.12
CA ARG A 156 -5.70 -19.07 8.29
C ARG A 156 -6.92 -18.74 9.14
N GLU A 157 -7.00 -19.30 10.33
CA GLU A 157 -8.12 -19.07 11.24
C GLU A 157 -8.09 -17.66 11.81
N GLU A 158 -6.94 -17.16 12.28
CA GLU A 158 -6.80 -15.78 12.74
C GLU A 158 -7.16 -14.77 11.63
N ALA A 159 -6.72 -15.02 10.40
CA ALA A 159 -7.07 -14.18 9.27
C ALA A 159 -8.58 -14.23 8.93
N ARG A 160 -9.24 -15.38 9.15
CA ARG A 160 -10.69 -15.51 9.01
C ARG A 160 -11.42 -14.71 10.09
N GLN A 161 -11.00 -14.84 11.34
CA GLN A 161 -11.55 -14.09 12.46
C GLN A 161 -11.40 -12.57 12.27
N TRP A 162 -10.23 -12.13 11.78
CA TRP A 162 -10.03 -10.72 11.47
C TRP A 162 -11.05 -10.21 10.43
N ARG A 163 -11.31 -10.97 9.36
CA ARG A 163 -12.33 -10.59 8.36
C ARG A 163 -13.74 -10.52 8.92
N VAL A 164 -14.08 -11.43 9.83
CA VAL A 164 -15.40 -11.42 10.52
C VAL A 164 -15.53 -10.17 11.40
N GLN A 165 -14.48 -9.77 12.08
CA GLN A 165 -14.45 -8.56 12.92
C GLN A 165 -14.41 -7.26 12.10
N HIS A 166 -13.90 -7.34 10.87
CA HIS A 166 -13.77 -6.20 9.95
C HIS A 166 -14.50 -6.53 8.63
N PRO A 167 -15.85 -6.68 8.65
CA PRO A 167 -16.59 -6.87 7.40
C PRO A 167 -16.38 -5.66 6.50
N LEU A 168 -16.43 -5.84 5.18
CA LEU A 168 -16.35 -4.71 4.26
C LEU A 168 -17.48 -3.71 4.54
N ALA A 169 -17.15 -2.43 4.48
CA ALA A 169 -18.11 -1.34 4.75
C ALA A 169 -19.19 -1.20 3.66
N VAL A 170 -18.95 -1.79 2.48
CA VAL A 170 -19.89 -1.83 1.36
C VAL A 170 -19.78 -3.19 0.64
N ASP A 171 -20.85 -3.60 -0.01
CA ASP A 171 -20.87 -4.82 -0.81
C ASP A 171 -20.03 -4.63 -2.08
N VAL A 172 -18.90 -5.31 -2.15
CA VAL A 172 -18.04 -5.41 -3.34
C VAL A 172 -17.69 -6.88 -3.57
N PRO A 173 -17.47 -7.32 -4.81
CA PRO A 173 -17.10 -8.71 -5.07
C PRO A 173 -15.82 -9.09 -4.34
N GLU A 174 -15.92 -10.02 -3.40
CA GLU A 174 -14.76 -10.68 -2.76
C GLU A 174 -14.44 -11.98 -3.51
N ARG A 175 -13.17 -12.23 -3.75
CA ARG A 175 -12.67 -13.54 -4.18
C ARG A 175 -11.39 -13.91 -3.47
#